data_d19e3cba3e239fc771ccf827dc13f197
#
_entry.id   d19e3cba3e239fc771ccf827dc13f197
#
_cell.length_a   1.000
_cell.length_b   1.000
_cell.length_c   1.000
_cell.angle_alpha   90.00
_cell.angle_beta   90.00
_cell.angle_gamma   90.00
#
_symmetry.space_group_name_H-M   'P 1'
#
loop_
_entity.id
_entity.type
_entity.pdbx_description
1 polymer ?
#
loop_
_entity_poly.entity_id
_entity_poly.type
_entity_poly.pdbx_seq_one_letter_code
_entity_poly.pdbx_strand_id
1 'polypeptide(L)'
;MRVNRTREALKRKLGLPCLLSISFLNCLAPAHAIEPLDIESDLAITVDGRTRLAGIDEAMKLLNGPSLSLVLIDEDRIALARAYGPGATSDTLYQAASLSKFVTAVGAVRLIEAGQLILDEDVNAKLTSWRVPANTFDKDHAVTLRGLLSMTGGIGVPGFAGYAAGAPLPTLTQILDGTSPANSPPVMVIAVPGSAYHYSGGGYEIVEALVSDIAHVPYPEVMEDLVLEPAGMRHSTFTQPLPQHLEGQAATGHFGDGKEIPGRWRVVPEHAAGGLWSTPSDLANLLILVGRAWRGESRLFLAPETVREMLTRQNGGPYGLGAAIAEKDSVTLVMKRGQNVGYQSYLVLLPASGQGLVVMTIPTTARSWPRR
;
A
#
# COMPACT_ATOMS: atom_id res chain seq x y z
N MET A 1 -14.04 10.70 39.91
CA MET A 1 -12.59 10.51 40.10
C MET A 1 -12.17 9.02 39.93
N ARG A 2 -12.74 8.24 39.03
CA ARG A 2 -12.46 6.80 38.84
C ARG A 2 -12.27 6.35 37.39
N VAL A 3 -12.14 7.26 36.41
CA VAL A 3 -12.05 6.93 34.97
C VAL A 3 -10.62 7.03 34.42
N ASN A 4 -9.66 7.61 35.14
CA ASN A 4 -8.31 7.86 34.63
C ASN A 4 -7.26 6.75 34.89
N ARG A 5 -7.57 5.72 35.69
CA ARG A 5 -6.59 4.67 36.02
C ARG A 5 -6.54 3.50 35.03
N THR A 6 -7.54 3.32 34.21
CA THR A 6 -7.61 2.21 33.21
C THR A 6 -6.88 2.53 31.91
N ARG A 7 -6.63 3.80 31.59
CA ARG A 7 -5.92 4.20 30.37
C ARG A 7 -4.38 4.06 30.45
N GLU A 8 -3.81 4.16 31.63
CA GLU A 8 -2.34 4.03 31.80
C GLU A 8 -1.85 2.57 31.86
N ALA A 9 -2.68 1.65 32.33
CA ALA A 9 -2.33 0.23 32.42
C ALA A 9 -2.27 -0.47 31.05
N LEU A 10 -3.02 0.03 30.06
CA LEU A 10 -3.03 -0.52 28.70
C LEU A 10 -1.83 -0.08 27.86
N LYS A 11 -1.19 1.05 28.22
CA LYS A 11 -0.01 1.58 27.50
C LYS A 11 1.30 0.86 27.81
N ARG A 12 1.36 0.08 28.88
CA ARG A 12 2.60 -0.60 29.33
C ARG A 12 2.78 -2.03 28.80
N LYS A 13 1.78 -2.65 28.16
CA LYS A 13 1.85 -4.05 27.72
C LYS A 13 1.99 -4.25 26.20
N LEU A 14 1.86 -3.20 25.42
CA LEU A 14 2.12 -3.25 23.98
C LEU A 14 3.31 -2.34 23.71
N GLY A 15 4.50 -2.91 23.59
CA GLY A 15 5.70 -2.24 23.11
C GLY A 15 5.51 -1.77 21.66
N LEU A 16 4.62 -0.78 21.46
CA LEU A 16 4.46 -0.10 20.18
C LEU A 16 5.54 0.95 20.04
N PRO A 17 6.40 0.80 19.05
CA PRO A 17 7.38 1.81 18.71
C PRO A 17 6.70 3.04 18.12
N CYS A 18 7.32 4.20 18.37
CA CYS A 18 6.95 5.54 17.90
C CYS A 18 6.37 5.54 16.48
N LEU A 19 5.05 5.51 16.37
CA LEU A 19 4.29 5.64 15.13
C LEU A 19 4.11 7.14 14.90
N LEU A 20 4.45 7.59 13.68
CA LEU A 20 3.89 8.82 13.13
C LEU A 20 2.37 8.59 13.05
N SER A 21 1.67 8.89 14.13
CA SER A 21 0.22 8.92 14.11
C SER A 21 -0.19 10.35 13.81
N ILE A 22 -0.42 10.64 12.53
CA ILE A 22 -1.31 11.72 12.17
C ILE A 22 -2.68 11.25 12.69
N SER A 23 -3.09 11.77 13.84
CA SER A 23 -4.36 11.38 14.44
C SER A 23 -5.46 12.21 13.80
N PHE A 24 -6.09 11.70 12.76
CA PHE A 24 -7.34 12.24 12.21
C PHE A 24 -8.58 11.91 13.08
N LEU A 25 -8.38 11.60 14.36
CA LEU A 25 -9.46 11.08 15.21
C LEU A 25 -10.55 12.11 15.56
N ASN A 26 -10.38 13.39 15.20
CA ASN A 26 -11.39 14.43 15.45
C ASN A 26 -12.32 14.70 14.25
N CYS A 27 -12.13 14.03 13.12
CA CYS A 27 -12.97 14.24 11.92
C CYS A 27 -14.24 13.39 11.87
N LEU A 28 -14.70 12.81 12.99
CA LEU A 28 -16.00 12.13 13.07
C LEU A 28 -17.09 13.09 13.60
N ALA A 29 -17.09 14.34 13.19
CA ALA A 29 -18.23 15.23 13.29
C ALA A 29 -19.19 14.95 12.11
N PRO A 30 -20.52 15.15 12.28
CA PRO A 30 -21.49 14.93 11.20
C PRO A 30 -21.10 15.80 9.99
N ALA A 31 -21.22 15.23 8.80
CA ALA A 31 -20.86 15.72 7.49
C ALA A 31 -20.92 17.27 7.34
N HIS A 32 -19.88 17.94 7.72
CA HIS A 32 -19.54 19.27 7.24
C HIS A 32 -18.36 19.09 6.27
N ALA A 33 -18.42 19.72 5.12
CA ALA A 33 -17.33 19.76 4.18
C ALA A 33 -16.04 20.13 4.95
N ILE A 34 -14.99 19.33 4.80
CA ILE A 34 -13.69 19.61 5.43
C ILE A 34 -13.15 20.83 4.70
N GLU A 35 -13.09 21.98 5.36
CA GLU A 35 -12.47 23.17 4.79
C GLU A 35 -10.99 22.85 4.50
N PRO A 36 -10.51 23.02 3.26
CA PRO A 36 -9.14 22.69 2.89
C PRO A 36 -8.05 23.33 3.75
N LEU A 37 -8.36 24.48 4.36
CA LEU A 37 -7.46 25.25 5.24
C LEU A 37 -7.19 24.55 6.59
N ASP A 38 -8.15 23.79 7.12
CA ASP A 38 -8.02 23.14 8.43
C ASP A 38 -6.90 22.07 8.46
N ILE A 39 -6.65 21.45 7.33
CA ILE A 39 -5.59 20.42 7.21
C ILE A 39 -4.20 21.05 7.13
N GLU A 40 -4.09 22.24 6.57
CA GLU A 40 -2.81 22.94 6.42
C GLU A 40 -2.38 23.64 7.72
N SER A 41 -3.32 23.94 8.63
CA SER A 41 -3.06 24.73 9.84
C SER A 41 -2.99 23.91 11.13
N ASP A 42 -3.76 22.83 11.25
CA ASP A 42 -4.00 22.13 12.52
C ASP A 42 -3.68 20.64 12.47
N LEU A 43 -2.51 20.28 11.92
CA LEU A 43 -2.04 18.90 11.92
C LEU A 43 -1.59 18.48 13.32
N ALA A 44 -2.19 17.43 13.87
CA ALA A 44 -1.74 16.82 15.10
C ALA A 44 -0.47 15.99 14.87
N ILE A 45 0.69 16.52 15.24
CA ILE A 45 1.99 15.88 15.07
C ILE A 45 2.48 15.31 16.38
N THR A 46 2.95 14.07 16.35
CA THR A 46 3.60 13.45 17.50
C THR A 46 5.09 13.31 17.25
N VAL A 47 5.90 14.05 18.00
CA VAL A 47 7.36 13.96 18.00
C VAL A 47 7.79 13.59 19.42
N ASP A 48 8.64 12.58 19.57
CA ASP A 48 9.15 12.08 20.87
C ASP A 48 8.05 11.82 21.91
N GLY A 49 6.92 11.27 21.45
CA GLY A 49 5.78 10.93 22.29
C GLY A 49 4.93 12.11 22.74
N ARG A 50 5.21 13.34 22.28
CA ARG A 50 4.42 14.54 22.54
C ARG A 50 3.63 14.92 21.30
N THR A 51 2.31 15.05 21.44
CA THR A 51 1.42 15.50 20.38
C THR A 51 1.21 17.01 20.51
N ARG A 52 1.39 17.74 19.41
CA ARG A 52 1.05 19.15 19.27
C ARG A 52 0.40 19.44 17.93
N LEU A 53 -0.32 20.54 17.84
CA LEU A 53 -0.82 21.05 16.56
C LEU A 53 0.28 21.83 15.86
N ALA A 54 0.39 21.72 14.57
CA ALA A 54 1.33 22.46 13.75
C ALA A 54 0.81 22.59 12.31
N GLY A 55 1.18 23.64 11.63
CA GLY A 55 0.99 23.76 10.19
C GLY A 55 1.87 22.79 9.42
N ILE A 56 1.52 22.50 8.16
CA ILE A 56 2.22 21.50 7.35
C ILE A 56 3.71 21.81 7.15
N ASP A 57 4.07 23.10 6.97
CA ASP A 57 5.47 23.51 6.84
C ASP A 57 6.28 23.27 8.12
N GLU A 58 5.67 23.49 9.27
CA GLU A 58 6.28 23.17 10.56
C GLU A 58 6.39 21.67 10.74
N ALA A 59 5.34 20.92 10.35
CA ALA A 59 5.34 19.47 10.35
C ALA A 59 6.51 18.90 9.53
N MET A 60 6.68 19.38 8.30
CA MET A 60 7.76 18.96 7.43
C MET A 60 9.15 19.27 8.01
N LYS A 61 9.33 20.47 8.59
CA LYS A 61 10.58 20.83 9.28
C LYS A 61 10.88 19.92 10.46
N LEU A 62 9.88 19.66 11.31
CA LEU A 62 10.03 18.80 12.48
C LEU A 62 10.31 17.34 12.12
N LEU A 63 9.75 16.89 11.00
CA LEU A 63 9.93 15.54 10.49
C LEU A 63 11.11 15.45 9.53
N ASN A 64 11.82 16.56 9.31
CA ASN A 64 12.84 16.69 8.28
C ASN A 64 12.39 16.16 6.90
N GLY A 65 11.13 16.26 6.55
CA GLY A 65 10.57 15.76 5.31
C GLY A 65 10.83 16.73 4.15
N PRO A 66 11.74 16.44 3.22
CA PRO A 66 12.07 17.39 2.15
C PRO A 66 10.97 17.54 1.11
N SER A 67 10.06 16.57 1.00
CA SER A 67 8.96 16.61 0.03
C SER A 67 7.76 15.84 0.54
N LEU A 68 6.57 16.39 0.27
CA LEU A 68 5.28 15.77 0.57
C LEU A 68 4.26 16.17 -0.49
N SER A 69 3.45 15.23 -0.92
CA SER A 69 2.24 15.50 -1.70
C SER A 69 1.05 14.83 -1.05
N LEU A 70 -0.10 15.49 -1.06
CA LEU A 70 -1.34 14.97 -0.51
C LEU A 70 -2.56 15.32 -1.37
N VAL A 71 -3.55 14.46 -1.29
CA VAL A 71 -4.88 14.68 -1.88
C VAL A 71 -5.94 14.34 -0.84
N LEU A 72 -6.91 15.25 -0.71
CA LEU A 72 -8.17 14.99 -0.04
C LEU A 72 -9.24 14.66 -1.07
N ILE A 73 -10.01 13.65 -0.75
CA ILE A 73 -11.22 13.27 -1.48
C ILE A 73 -12.41 13.65 -0.60
N ASP A 74 -13.37 14.37 -1.16
CA ASP A 74 -14.65 14.68 -0.54
C ASP A 74 -15.77 14.54 -1.56
N GLU A 75 -16.85 13.86 -1.20
CA GLU A 75 -17.97 13.57 -2.10
C GLU A 75 -17.52 13.02 -3.47
N ASP A 76 -16.61 12.03 -3.47
CA ASP A 76 -16.04 11.41 -4.67
C ASP A 76 -15.34 12.36 -5.64
N ARG A 77 -14.80 13.43 -5.15
CA ARG A 77 -14.02 14.38 -5.94
C ARG A 77 -12.73 14.74 -5.22
N ILE A 78 -11.70 15.05 -5.97
CA ILE A 78 -10.49 15.63 -5.41
C ILE A 78 -10.84 17.05 -4.94
N ALA A 79 -11.03 17.23 -3.63
CA ALA A 79 -11.33 18.51 -3.02
C ALA A 79 -10.07 19.37 -2.83
N LEU A 80 -8.93 18.72 -2.57
CA LEU A 80 -7.65 19.40 -2.42
C LEU A 80 -6.54 18.51 -2.99
N ALA A 81 -5.65 19.10 -3.79
CA ALA A 81 -4.38 18.50 -4.18
C ALA A 81 -3.27 19.51 -3.90
N ARG A 82 -2.28 19.13 -3.11
CA ARG A 82 -1.16 20.00 -2.71
C ARG A 82 0.15 19.25 -2.71
N ALA A 83 1.21 19.98 -3.02
CA ALA A 83 2.58 19.50 -2.91
C ALA A 83 3.42 20.52 -2.15
N TYR A 84 4.34 20.05 -1.32
CA TYR A 84 5.16 20.86 -0.43
C TYR A 84 6.61 20.41 -0.53
N GLY A 85 7.52 21.36 -0.41
CA GLY A 85 8.95 21.14 -0.54
C GLY A 85 9.51 21.61 -1.88
N PRO A 86 10.85 21.80 -1.98
CA PRO A 86 11.49 22.34 -3.17
C PRO A 86 11.22 21.49 -4.42
N GLY A 87 10.65 22.09 -5.45
CA GLY A 87 10.39 21.44 -6.74
C GLY A 87 9.26 20.42 -6.74
N ALA A 88 8.56 20.20 -5.62
CA ALA A 88 7.41 19.31 -5.58
C ALA A 88 6.20 19.93 -6.27
N THR A 89 5.49 19.13 -7.08
CA THR A 89 4.26 19.50 -7.78
C THR A 89 3.19 18.42 -7.56
N SER A 90 1.96 18.67 -7.99
CA SER A 90 0.88 17.65 -7.98
C SER A 90 1.23 16.39 -8.75
N ASP A 91 2.13 16.50 -9.73
CA ASP A 91 2.54 15.42 -10.65
C ASP A 91 3.87 14.77 -10.21
N THR A 92 4.41 15.18 -9.07
CA THR A 92 5.62 14.57 -8.52
C THR A 92 5.37 13.09 -8.20
N LEU A 93 6.22 12.25 -8.77
CA LEU A 93 6.18 10.80 -8.58
C LEU A 93 6.89 10.40 -7.28
N TYR A 94 6.26 9.53 -6.52
CA TYR A 94 6.84 8.88 -5.35
C TYR A 94 6.74 7.37 -5.50
N GLN A 95 7.65 6.62 -4.86
CA GLN A 95 7.42 5.20 -4.68
C GLN A 95 6.21 5.00 -3.75
N ALA A 96 5.16 4.41 -4.27
CA ALA A 96 3.94 4.10 -3.52
C ALA A 96 4.18 3.00 -2.48
N ALA A 97 5.30 2.29 -2.59
CA ALA A 97 5.67 1.21 -1.70
C ALA A 97 4.51 0.20 -1.55
N SER A 98 4.16 -0.20 -0.33
CA SER A 98 3.10 -1.20 -0.13
C SER A 98 1.68 -0.74 -0.50
N LEU A 99 1.46 0.50 -0.98
CA LEU A 99 0.20 0.83 -1.65
C LEU A 99 0.06 0.07 -2.98
N SER A 100 1.19 -0.36 -3.58
CA SER A 100 1.22 -1.30 -4.72
C SER A 100 0.31 -2.49 -4.49
N LYS A 101 0.29 -3.04 -3.27
CA LYS A 101 -0.54 -4.18 -2.92
C LYS A 101 -2.04 -3.94 -3.10
N PHE A 102 -2.52 -2.74 -2.78
CA PHE A 102 -3.92 -2.40 -2.98
C PHE A 102 -4.25 -2.31 -4.48
N VAL A 103 -3.39 -1.70 -5.26
CA VAL A 103 -3.53 -1.61 -6.73
C VAL A 103 -3.46 -3.01 -7.36
N THR A 104 -2.52 -3.86 -6.91
CA THR A 104 -2.42 -5.28 -7.31
C THR A 104 -3.71 -6.05 -7.02
N ALA A 105 -4.26 -5.87 -5.81
CA ALA A 105 -5.50 -6.55 -5.42
C ALA A 105 -6.66 -6.13 -6.33
N VAL A 106 -6.76 -4.85 -6.72
CA VAL A 106 -7.74 -4.38 -7.70
C VAL A 106 -7.56 -5.11 -9.03
N GLY A 107 -6.34 -5.24 -9.54
CA GLY A 107 -6.07 -6.00 -10.77
C GLY A 107 -6.48 -7.48 -10.65
N ALA A 108 -6.13 -8.13 -9.54
CA ALA A 108 -6.50 -9.51 -9.30
C ALA A 108 -8.03 -9.72 -9.23
N VAL A 109 -8.78 -8.81 -8.57
CA VAL A 109 -10.25 -8.94 -8.51
C VAL A 109 -10.91 -8.65 -9.87
N ARG A 110 -10.31 -7.84 -10.73
CA ARG A 110 -10.78 -7.68 -12.12
C ARG A 110 -10.62 -8.96 -12.93
N LEU A 111 -9.54 -9.73 -12.72
CA LEU A 111 -9.39 -11.07 -13.33
C LEU A 111 -10.40 -12.07 -12.77
N ILE A 112 -10.81 -11.93 -11.50
CA ILE A 112 -11.89 -12.72 -10.91
C ILE A 112 -13.22 -12.39 -11.59
N GLU A 113 -13.56 -11.11 -11.77
CA GLU A 113 -14.77 -10.70 -12.50
C GLU A 113 -14.80 -11.19 -13.96
N ALA A 114 -13.64 -11.28 -14.59
CA ALA A 114 -13.47 -11.85 -15.91
C ALA A 114 -13.53 -13.40 -15.94
N GLY A 115 -13.71 -14.05 -14.78
CA GLY A 115 -13.76 -15.51 -14.66
C GLY A 115 -12.42 -16.22 -14.88
N GLN A 116 -11.30 -15.48 -14.87
CA GLN A 116 -9.97 -16.01 -15.11
C GLN A 116 -9.29 -16.51 -13.83
N LEU A 117 -9.65 -15.94 -12.67
CA LEU A 117 -9.16 -16.32 -11.35
C LEU A 117 -10.32 -16.65 -10.40
N ILE A 118 -10.05 -17.48 -9.41
CA ILE A 118 -10.97 -17.85 -8.33
C ILE A 118 -10.28 -17.60 -6.99
N LEU A 119 -10.97 -16.90 -6.07
CA LEU A 119 -10.40 -16.51 -4.77
C LEU A 119 -9.94 -17.71 -3.93
N ASP A 120 -10.68 -18.79 -3.92
CA ASP A 120 -10.50 -19.92 -3.01
C ASP A 120 -9.89 -21.18 -3.69
N GLU A 121 -9.42 -21.03 -4.94
CA GLU A 121 -8.69 -22.09 -5.64
C GLU A 121 -7.21 -22.12 -5.17
N ASP A 122 -6.59 -23.31 -5.16
CA ASP A 122 -5.15 -23.45 -4.99
C ASP A 122 -4.42 -22.68 -6.10
N VAL A 123 -3.61 -21.70 -5.73
CA VAL A 123 -2.88 -20.88 -6.72
C VAL A 123 -1.99 -21.72 -7.63
N ASN A 124 -1.50 -22.87 -7.15
CA ASN A 124 -0.72 -23.83 -7.93
C ASN A 124 -1.49 -24.46 -9.10
N ALA A 125 -2.82 -24.39 -9.11
CA ALA A 125 -3.63 -24.84 -10.24
C ALA A 125 -3.52 -23.92 -11.45
N LYS A 126 -3.16 -22.66 -11.23
CA LYS A 126 -3.06 -21.60 -12.27
C LYS A 126 -1.63 -21.12 -12.52
N LEU A 127 -0.72 -21.24 -11.54
CA LEU A 127 0.68 -20.90 -11.72
C LEU A 127 1.35 -21.84 -12.73
N THR A 128 2.03 -21.26 -13.70
CA THR A 128 2.76 -21.98 -14.77
C THR A 128 4.26 -21.67 -14.77
N SER A 129 4.67 -20.42 -14.45
CA SER A 129 6.06 -19.99 -14.43
C SER A 129 6.82 -20.39 -13.17
N TRP A 130 6.08 -20.64 -12.09
CA TRP A 130 6.61 -21.01 -10.77
C TRP A 130 5.53 -21.76 -9.98
N ARG A 131 5.91 -22.39 -8.87
CA ARG A 131 4.98 -23.08 -7.97
C ARG A 131 5.33 -22.82 -6.52
N VAL A 132 4.31 -22.61 -5.69
CA VAL A 132 4.50 -22.59 -4.24
C VAL A 132 5.06 -23.94 -3.81
N PRO A 133 6.28 -24.00 -3.21
CA PRO A 133 6.87 -25.25 -2.77
C PRO A 133 6.07 -25.86 -1.62
N ALA A 134 5.67 -27.11 -1.78
CA ALA A 134 4.94 -27.86 -0.75
C ALA A 134 5.80 -28.08 0.50
N ASN A 135 5.19 -27.99 1.67
CA ASN A 135 5.83 -28.33 2.94
C ASN A 135 4.83 -28.89 3.97
N THR A 136 5.18 -28.93 5.26
CA THR A 136 4.32 -29.50 6.29
C THR A 136 3.14 -28.63 6.68
N PHE A 137 3.17 -27.32 6.38
CA PHE A 137 2.12 -26.37 6.76
C PHE A 137 0.95 -26.34 5.78
N ASP A 138 1.19 -26.63 4.49
CA ASP A 138 0.19 -26.57 3.43
C ASP A 138 -0.37 -27.92 3.02
N LYS A 139 0.02 -29.01 3.71
CA LYS A 139 -0.37 -30.38 3.38
C LYS A 139 -1.89 -30.57 3.21
N ASP A 140 -2.67 -29.97 4.11
CA ASP A 140 -4.13 -30.09 4.13
C ASP A 140 -4.84 -28.73 3.86
N HIS A 141 -4.07 -27.68 3.54
CA HIS A 141 -4.55 -26.31 3.36
C HIS A 141 -3.85 -25.62 2.20
N ALA A 142 -4.53 -25.51 1.07
CA ALA A 142 -3.98 -24.86 -0.10
C ALA A 142 -3.70 -23.36 0.14
N VAL A 143 -2.66 -22.85 -0.49
CA VAL A 143 -2.44 -21.41 -0.61
C VAL A 143 -3.41 -20.87 -1.65
N THR A 144 -4.32 -20.00 -1.25
CA THR A 144 -5.35 -19.43 -2.12
C THR A 144 -5.09 -17.96 -2.41
N LEU A 145 -5.65 -17.44 -3.50
CA LEU A 145 -5.58 -16.02 -3.84
C LEU A 145 -6.19 -15.15 -2.72
N ARG A 146 -7.30 -15.58 -2.11
CA ARG A 146 -7.89 -14.93 -0.92
C ARG A 146 -6.86 -14.82 0.21
N GLY A 147 -6.18 -15.90 0.51
CA GLY A 147 -5.15 -15.94 1.57
C GLY A 147 -3.99 -14.99 1.27
N LEU A 148 -3.51 -14.94 0.02
CA LEU A 148 -2.43 -14.05 -0.40
C LEU A 148 -2.84 -12.57 -0.27
N LEU A 149 -3.98 -12.18 -0.85
CA LEU A 149 -4.45 -10.79 -0.85
C LEU A 149 -4.80 -10.28 0.54
N SER A 150 -5.30 -11.15 1.43
CA SER A 150 -5.69 -10.80 2.81
C SER A 150 -4.60 -10.98 3.85
N MET A 151 -3.38 -11.38 3.46
CA MET A 151 -2.27 -11.65 4.37
C MET A 151 -2.53 -12.83 5.31
N THR A 152 -3.34 -13.80 4.89
CA THR A 152 -3.63 -15.03 5.65
C THR A 152 -3.15 -16.29 4.94
N GLY A 153 -2.42 -16.15 3.85
CA GLY A 153 -1.88 -17.30 3.09
C GLY A 153 -0.72 -18.04 3.77
N GLY A 154 -0.30 -17.61 4.97
CA GLY A 154 0.80 -18.23 5.70
C GLY A 154 2.17 -18.05 5.04
N ILE A 155 2.34 -17.05 4.17
CA ILE A 155 3.57 -16.84 3.40
C ILE A 155 4.55 -15.94 4.16
N GLY A 156 5.85 -16.28 4.07
CA GLY A 156 6.96 -15.51 4.62
C GLY A 156 7.32 -14.25 3.81
N VAL A 157 8.50 -13.68 4.10
CA VAL A 157 9.06 -12.48 3.47
C VAL A 157 8.14 -11.26 3.61
N PRO A 158 8.22 -10.50 4.71
CA PRO A 158 7.28 -9.39 4.96
C PRO A 158 7.49 -8.19 4.03
N GLY A 159 8.69 -8.02 3.46
CA GLY A 159 9.02 -6.91 2.57
C GLY A 159 10.41 -7.02 1.98
N PHE A 160 10.76 -6.08 1.13
CA PHE A 160 11.97 -6.07 0.33
C PHE A 160 12.76 -4.76 0.52
N ALA A 161 14.08 -4.85 0.42
CA ALA A 161 14.97 -3.71 0.63
C ALA A 161 15.17 -2.88 -0.65
N GLY A 162 14.81 -3.43 -1.81
CA GLY A 162 15.14 -2.87 -3.11
C GLY A 162 16.66 -2.90 -3.40
N TYR A 163 17.04 -2.43 -4.58
CA TYR A 163 18.38 -2.54 -5.13
C TYR A 163 18.99 -1.15 -5.38
N ALA A 164 20.27 -1.00 -5.19
CA ALA A 164 20.96 0.24 -5.54
C ALA A 164 20.86 0.50 -7.06
N ALA A 165 20.87 1.78 -7.45
CA ALA A 165 20.91 2.15 -8.86
C ALA A 165 22.12 1.48 -9.55
N GLY A 166 21.88 0.84 -10.70
CA GLY A 166 22.90 0.12 -11.47
C GLY A 166 23.30 -1.25 -10.93
N ALA A 167 22.74 -1.71 -9.81
CA ALA A 167 22.97 -3.08 -9.34
C ALA A 167 22.25 -4.09 -10.24
N PRO A 168 22.76 -5.34 -10.35
CA PRO A 168 22.03 -6.43 -11.00
C PRO A 168 20.65 -6.62 -10.33
N LEU A 169 19.62 -6.72 -11.16
CA LEU A 169 18.25 -6.93 -10.69
C LEU A 169 17.85 -8.40 -10.85
N PRO A 170 17.16 -9.01 -9.89
CA PRO A 170 16.62 -10.35 -10.03
C PRO A 170 15.41 -10.39 -10.96
N THR A 171 15.20 -11.54 -11.56
CA THR A 171 13.90 -11.90 -12.15
C THR A 171 12.90 -12.24 -11.04
N LEU A 172 11.60 -12.25 -11.34
CA LEU A 172 10.57 -12.66 -10.40
C LEU A 172 10.83 -14.07 -9.83
N THR A 173 11.23 -15.02 -10.67
CA THR A 173 11.57 -16.37 -10.21
C THR A 173 12.73 -16.36 -9.22
N GLN A 174 13.78 -15.55 -9.48
CA GLN A 174 14.89 -15.42 -8.53
C GLN A 174 14.47 -14.78 -7.20
N ILE A 175 13.51 -13.84 -7.21
CA ILE A 175 12.92 -13.28 -5.99
C ILE A 175 12.16 -14.37 -5.22
N LEU A 176 11.31 -15.12 -5.92
CA LEU A 176 10.51 -16.20 -5.33
C LEU A 176 11.39 -17.32 -4.76
N ASP A 177 12.45 -17.69 -5.45
CA ASP A 177 13.40 -18.72 -5.04
C ASP A 177 14.46 -18.24 -4.03
N GLY A 178 14.57 -16.91 -3.81
CA GLY A 178 15.63 -16.32 -2.97
C GLY A 178 17.03 -16.55 -3.52
N THR A 179 17.17 -16.66 -4.86
CA THR A 179 18.46 -16.93 -5.52
C THR A 179 19.11 -15.65 -6.04
N SER A 180 20.45 -15.61 -6.01
CA SER A 180 21.21 -14.43 -6.48
C SER A 180 20.78 -13.99 -7.88
N PRO A 181 20.60 -12.67 -8.14
CA PRO A 181 20.97 -11.53 -7.28
C PRO A 181 19.87 -11.08 -6.29
N ALA A 182 18.80 -11.87 -6.07
CA ALA A 182 17.80 -11.56 -5.06
C ALA A 182 18.44 -11.35 -3.68
N ASN A 183 18.03 -10.30 -2.98
CA ASN A 183 18.54 -9.93 -1.64
C ASN A 183 17.56 -10.27 -0.52
N SER A 184 16.54 -11.06 -0.82
CA SER A 184 15.54 -11.61 0.10
C SER A 184 15.68 -13.12 0.23
N PRO A 185 15.22 -13.72 1.35
CA PRO A 185 15.13 -15.18 1.45
C PRO A 185 14.05 -15.72 0.49
N PRO A 186 14.03 -17.06 0.25
CA PRO A 186 12.98 -17.66 -0.59
C PRO A 186 11.59 -17.44 -0.02
N VAL A 187 10.62 -17.29 -0.91
CA VAL A 187 9.21 -17.16 -0.56
C VAL A 187 8.65 -18.55 -0.30
N MET A 188 8.26 -18.80 0.94
CA MET A 188 7.79 -20.13 1.39
C MET A 188 6.57 -19.99 2.30
N VAL A 189 5.80 -21.08 2.40
CA VAL A 189 4.77 -21.23 3.43
C VAL A 189 5.46 -21.42 4.78
N ILE A 190 5.17 -20.55 5.75
CA ILE A 190 5.78 -20.56 7.10
C ILE A 190 4.76 -20.80 8.21
N ALA A 191 3.47 -20.84 7.88
CA ALA A 191 2.37 -21.13 8.78
C ALA A 191 1.21 -21.75 7.98
N VAL A 192 0.30 -22.42 8.65
CA VAL A 192 -0.88 -23.04 8.02
C VAL A 192 -1.70 -21.96 7.32
N PRO A 193 -1.93 -22.08 5.98
CA PRO A 193 -2.77 -21.14 5.24
C PRO A 193 -4.15 -20.99 5.86
N GLY A 194 -4.63 -19.76 5.99
CA GLY A 194 -5.92 -19.43 6.60
C GLY A 194 -5.91 -19.34 8.14
N SER A 195 -4.85 -19.79 8.84
CA SER A 195 -4.86 -19.89 10.30
C SER A 195 -4.66 -18.57 11.02
N ALA A 196 -3.89 -17.64 10.45
CA ALA A 196 -3.57 -16.36 11.10
C ALA A 196 -3.14 -15.30 10.07
N TYR A 197 -3.17 -14.06 10.53
CA TYR A 197 -2.63 -12.91 9.78
C TYR A 197 -1.10 -12.90 9.85
N HIS A 198 -0.46 -12.96 8.68
CA HIS A 198 0.98 -12.78 8.49
C HIS A 198 1.22 -11.80 7.35
N TYR A 199 1.67 -10.58 7.66
CA TYR A 199 1.98 -9.60 6.62
C TYR A 199 3.09 -10.13 5.71
N SER A 200 2.82 -10.22 4.41
CA SER A 200 3.74 -10.80 3.44
C SER A 200 3.84 -9.97 2.17
N GLY A 201 5.07 -9.51 1.86
CA GLY A 201 5.45 -9.05 0.54
C GLY A 201 5.59 -10.22 -0.42
N GLY A 202 6.21 -11.32 0.03
CA GLY A 202 6.40 -12.53 -0.78
C GLY A 202 5.08 -13.12 -1.30
N GLY A 203 4.01 -13.05 -0.51
CA GLY A 203 2.69 -13.45 -0.98
C GLY A 203 2.20 -12.64 -2.17
N TYR A 204 2.55 -11.35 -2.25
CA TYR A 204 2.19 -10.50 -3.39
C TYR A 204 3.08 -10.78 -4.62
N GLU A 205 4.31 -11.26 -4.43
CA GLU A 205 5.12 -11.73 -5.57
C GLU A 205 4.56 -13.04 -6.17
N ILE A 206 3.90 -13.89 -5.36
CA ILE A 206 3.12 -15.02 -5.88
C ILE A 206 1.91 -14.50 -6.68
N VAL A 207 1.23 -13.45 -6.22
CA VAL A 207 0.15 -12.80 -6.99
C VAL A 207 0.67 -12.20 -8.28
N GLU A 208 1.86 -11.60 -8.29
CA GLU A 208 2.53 -11.09 -9.51
C GLU A 208 2.72 -12.21 -10.55
N ALA A 209 3.29 -13.35 -10.11
CA ALA A 209 3.46 -14.51 -10.97
C ALA A 209 2.11 -14.99 -11.53
N LEU A 210 1.10 -15.12 -10.65
CA LEU A 210 -0.22 -15.60 -11.03
C LEU A 210 -0.89 -14.68 -12.07
N VAL A 211 -0.85 -13.36 -11.85
CA VAL A 211 -1.42 -12.36 -12.76
C VAL A 211 -0.71 -12.38 -14.12
N SER A 212 0.62 -12.46 -14.12
CA SER A 212 1.42 -12.53 -15.35
C SER A 212 1.17 -13.83 -16.13
N ASP A 213 1.09 -14.96 -15.41
CA ASP A 213 0.83 -16.27 -16.02
C ASP A 213 -0.55 -16.32 -16.68
N ILE A 214 -1.58 -15.75 -16.05
CA ILE A 214 -2.94 -15.70 -16.61
C ILE A 214 -3.02 -14.78 -17.83
N ALA A 215 -2.36 -13.63 -17.77
CA ALA A 215 -2.39 -12.65 -18.86
C ALA A 215 -1.41 -12.97 -20.00
N HIS A 216 -0.40 -13.80 -19.75
CA HIS A 216 0.68 -14.14 -20.69
C HIS A 216 1.51 -12.94 -21.16
N VAL A 217 1.57 -11.88 -20.37
CA VAL A 217 2.38 -10.67 -20.60
C VAL A 217 3.03 -10.23 -19.29
N PRO A 218 4.11 -9.38 -19.34
CA PRO A 218 4.77 -8.88 -18.15
C PRO A 218 3.81 -8.13 -17.20
N TYR A 219 3.99 -8.31 -15.92
CA TYR A 219 3.14 -7.73 -14.87
C TYR A 219 2.90 -6.21 -15.02
N PRO A 220 3.89 -5.34 -15.32
CA PRO A 220 3.62 -3.92 -15.54
C PRO A 220 2.61 -3.65 -16.66
N GLU A 221 2.67 -4.41 -17.75
CA GLU A 221 1.73 -4.28 -18.88
C GLU A 221 0.32 -4.71 -18.48
N VAL A 222 0.20 -5.84 -17.77
CA VAL A 222 -1.10 -6.29 -17.25
C VAL A 222 -1.74 -5.24 -16.37
N MET A 223 -0.96 -4.65 -15.47
CA MET A 223 -1.47 -3.67 -14.52
C MET A 223 -1.81 -2.33 -15.17
N GLU A 224 -1.09 -1.95 -16.23
CA GLU A 224 -1.44 -0.81 -17.08
C GLU A 224 -2.85 -0.99 -17.65
N ASP A 225 -3.08 -2.12 -18.33
CA ASP A 225 -4.36 -2.41 -19.00
C ASP A 225 -5.51 -2.65 -18.03
N LEU A 226 -5.26 -3.36 -16.94
CA LEU A 226 -6.32 -3.74 -15.99
C LEU A 226 -6.67 -2.62 -15.02
N VAL A 227 -5.71 -1.78 -14.61
CA VAL A 227 -5.95 -0.86 -13.50
C VAL A 227 -5.55 0.57 -13.83
N LEU A 228 -4.30 0.82 -14.29
CA LEU A 228 -3.78 2.19 -14.34
C LEU A 228 -4.52 3.02 -15.38
N GLU A 229 -4.62 2.55 -16.62
CA GLU A 229 -5.34 3.26 -17.67
C GLU A 229 -6.84 3.39 -17.37
N PRO A 230 -7.59 2.30 -17.02
CA PRO A 230 -9.01 2.42 -16.71
C PRO A 230 -9.35 3.28 -15.49
N ALA A 231 -8.43 3.39 -14.52
CA ALA A 231 -8.59 4.25 -13.35
C ALA A 231 -8.12 5.70 -13.60
N GLY A 232 -7.59 6.01 -14.79
CA GLY A 232 -7.03 7.33 -15.10
C GLY A 232 -5.75 7.67 -14.34
N MET A 233 -4.98 6.66 -13.94
CA MET A 233 -3.71 6.79 -13.20
C MET A 233 -2.53 7.06 -14.16
N ARG A 234 -2.60 8.16 -14.89
CA ARG A 234 -1.73 8.45 -16.04
C ARG A 234 -0.27 8.76 -15.70
N HIS A 235 0.02 9.08 -14.44
CA HIS A 235 1.36 9.33 -13.93
C HIS A 235 1.92 8.13 -13.14
N SER A 236 1.23 6.99 -13.19
CA SER A 236 1.61 5.80 -12.44
C SER A 236 2.23 4.74 -13.33
N THR A 237 3.18 3.98 -12.79
CA THR A 237 3.76 2.84 -13.50
C THR A 237 4.33 1.81 -12.55
N PHE A 238 4.22 0.52 -12.91
CA PHE A 238 4.95 -0.57 -12.26
C PHE A 238 6.29 -0.86 -12.92
N THR A 239 6.63 -0.20 -14.04
CA THR A 239 7.89 -0.44 -14.74
C THR A 239 9.09 -0.12 -13.86
N GLN A 240 9.99 -1.09 -13.73
CA GLN A 240 11.23 -0.98 -12.98
C GLN A 240 12.44 -1.45 -13.83
N PRO A 241 13.54 -0.70 -13.85
CA PRO A 241 13.73 0.65 -13.29
C PRO A 241 12.73 1.67 -13.84
N LEU A 242 12.53 2.78 -13.08
CA LEU A 242 11.66 3.87 -13.56
C LEU A 242 12.09 4.34 -14.95
N PRO A 243 11.19 4.44 -15.93
CA PRO A 243 11.53 4.91 -17.28
C PRO A 243 12.18 6.29 -17.27
N GLN A 244 13.24 6.47 -18.08
CA GLN A 244 14.05 7.70 -18.09
C GLN A 244 13.23 8.98 -18.31
N HIS A 245 12.18 8.93 -19.12
CA HIS A 245 11.33 10.11 -19.38
C HIS A 245 10.50 10.55 -18.17
N LEU A 246 10.33 9.69 -17.15
CA LEU A 246 9.63 9.97 -15.90
C LEU A 246 10.58 10.41 -14.78
N GLU A 247 11.89 10.18 -14.90
CA GLU A 247 12.86 10.48 -13.84
C GLU A 247 12.85 11.94 -13.42
N GLY A 248 12.60 12.86 -14.35
CA GLY A 248 12.53 14.29 -14.06
C GLY A 248 11.38 14.69 -13.12
N GLN A 249 10.34 13.85 -13.02
CA GLN A 249 9.17 14.05 -12.18
C GLN A 249 9.29 13.34 -10.83
N ALA A 250 10.25 12.44 -10.66
CA ALA A 250 10.38 11.62 -9.47
C ALA A 250 11.08 12.37 -8.32
N ALA A 251 10.47 12.34 -7.14
CA ALA A 251 11.10 12.85 -5.93
C ALA A 251 12.36 12.04 -5.57
N THR A 252 13.42 12.70 -5.16
CA THR A 252 14.62 12.02 -4.66
C THR A 252 14.39 11.49 -3.26
N GLY A 253 14.59 10.18 -3.06
CA GLY A 253 14.47 9.53 -1.76
C GLY A 253 15.61 9.91 -0.81
N HIS A 254 15.33 9.97 0.49
CA HIS A 254 16.32 10.29 1.52
C HIS A 254 16.35 9.21 2.60
N PHE A 255 17.55 8.99 3.15
CA PHE A 255 17.70 8.19 4.36
C PHE A 255 17.20 8.96 5.58
N GLY A 256 16.96 8.25 6.68
CA GLY A 256 16.50 8.86 7.92
C GLY A 256 17.44 9.86 8.59
N ASP A 257 18.71 9.93 8.17
CA ASP A 257 19.65 10.96 8.57
C ASP A 257 19.59 12.21 7.67
N GLY A 258 18.64 12.27 6.73
CA GLY A 258 18.43 13.37 5.80
C GLY A 258 19.30 13.33 4.55
N LYS A 259 20.20 12.35 4.39
CA LYS A 259 21.03 12.23 3.19
C LYS A 259 20.22 11.63 2.03
N GLU A 260 20.47 12.13 0.83
CA GLU A 260 19.92 11.56 -0.38
C GLU A 260 20.37 10.11 -0.60
N ILE A 261 19.48 9.30 -1.14
CA ILE A 261 19.83 7.94 -1.57
C ILE A 261 20.75 8.03 -2.78
N PRO A 262 21.91 7.35 -2.78
CA PRO A 262 22.77 7.27 -3.95
C PRO A 262 22.02 6.78 -5.19
N GLY A 263 22.06 7.56 -6.27
CA GLY A 263 21.28 7.30 -7.49
C GLY A 263 19.81 7.72 -7.36
N ARG A 264 19.49 8.56 -6.38
CA ARG A 264 18.18 9.18 -6.09
C ARG A 264 17.18 8.23 -5.42
N TRP A 265 17.15 6.96 -5.74
CA TRP A 265 16.24 5.96 -5.18
C TRP A 265 16.79 4.54 -5.30
N ARG A 266 16.12 3.61 -4.65
CA ARG A 266 16.32 2.18 -4.90
C ARG A 266 15.35 1.69 -5.98
N VAL A 267 15.81 0.76 -6.81
CA VAL A 267 14.96 0.02 -7.74
C VAL A 267 14.27 -1.09 -6.97
N VAL A 268 12.99 -1.28 -7.20
CA VAL A 268 12.16 -2.27 -6.49
C VAL A 268 11.49 -3.17 -7.53
N PRO A 269 12.19 -4.20 -8.03
CA PRO A 269 11.65 -5.13 -9.04
C PRO A 269 10.57 -6.05 -8.48
N GLU A 270 10.31 -6.00 -7.18
CA GLU A 270 9.18 -6.63 -6.51
C GLU A 270 7.92 -5.77 -6.73
N HIS A 271 7.38 -5.87 -7.95
CA HIS A 271 6.37 -4.92 -8.47
C HIS A 271 5.09 -4.96 -7.63
N ALA A 272 4.49 -6.14 -7.47
CA ALA A 272 3.21 -6.29 -6.78
C ALA A 272 3.28 -5.92 -5.30
N ALA A 273 4.43 -6.18 -4.65
CA ALA A 273 4.63 -5.86 -3.24
C ALA A 273 4.96 -4.40 -2.99
N GLY A 274 5.69 -3.73 -3.90
CA GLY A 274 6.23 -2.41 -3.59
C GLY A 274 6.74 -1.56 -4.75
N GLY A 275 6.63 -2.03 -6.00
CA GLY A 275 7.30 -1.43 -7.15
C GLY A 275 6.54 -0.30 -7.86
N LEU A 276 5.33 0.06 -7.44
CA LEU A 276 4.55 1.13 -8.06
C LEU A 276 5.18 2.51 -7.82
N TRP A 277 5.37 3.27 -8.88
CA TRP A 277 5.53 4.71 -8.86
C TRP A 277 4.19 5.38 -9.13
N SER A 278 3.83 6.39 -8.36
CA SER A 278 2.51 7.04 -8.47
C SER A 278 2.52 8.45 -7.91
N THR A 279 1.40 9.15 -8.12
CA THR A 279 1.06 10.42 -7.48
C THR A 279 -0.12 10.22 -6.52
N PRO A 280 -0.31 11.09 -5.52
CA PRO A 280 -1.51 11.06 -4.69
C PRO A 280 -2.80 11.21 -5.51
N SER A 281 -2.79 12.00 -6.59
CA SER A 281 -3.96 12.23 -7.45
C SER A 281 -4.38 10.97 -8.19
N ASP A 282 -3.44 10.21 -8.72
CA ASP A 282 -3.72 8.94 -9.41
C ASP A 282 -4.32 7.91 -8.45
N LEU A 283 -3.72 7.77 -7.25
CA LEU A 283 -4.27 6.88 -6.22
C LEU A 283 -5.66 7.35 -5.74
N ALA A 284 -5.90 8.65 -5.66
CA ALA A 284 -7.22 9.20 -5.33
C ALA A 284 -8.26 8.85 -6.39
N ASN A 285 -7.91 8.91 -7.69
CA ASN A 285 -8.80 8.48 -8.77
C ASN A 285 -9.25 7.03 -8.58
N LEU A 286 -8.31 6.13 -8.27
CA LEU A 286 -8.62 4.73 -7.98
C LEU A 286 -9.56 4.60 -6.76
N LEU A 287 -9.29 5.32 -5.66
CA LEU A 287 -10.12 5.27 -4.46
C LEU A 287 -11.55 5.76 -4.73
N ILE A 288 -11.73 6.81 -5.55
CA ILE A 288 -13.04 7.31 -5.96
C ILE A 288 -13.83 6.23 -6.70
N LEU A 289 -13.21 5.55 -7.66
CA LEU A 289 -13.86 4.46 -8.39
C LEU A 289 -14.27 3.31 -7.49
N VAL A 290 -13.38 2.90 -6.56
CA VAL A 290 -13.66 1.86 -5.57
C VAL A 290 -14.81 2.28 -4.63
N GLY A 291 -14.80 3.50 -4.13
CA GLY A 291 -15.87 4.04 -3.26
C GLY A 291 -17.23 4.04 -3.94
N ARG A 292 -17.31 4.54 -5.17
CA ARG A 292 -18.54 4.57 -5.97
C ARG A 292 -19.07 3.17 -6.28
N ALA A 293 -18.18 2.23 -6.62
CA ALA A 293 -18.56 0.85 -6.83
C ALA A 293 -19.09 0.21 -5.54
N TRP A 294 -18.45 0.45 -4.39
CA TRP A 294 -18.90 -0.08 -3.09
C TRP A 294 -20.32 0.35 -2.74
N ARG A 295 -20.71 1.61 -3.02
CA ARG A 295 -22.08 2.12 -2.83
C ARG A 295 -23.07 1.65 -3.91
N GLY A 296 -22.59 1.01 -4.99
CA GLY A 296 -23.44 0.57 -6.11
C GLY A 296 -23.77 1.67 -7.12
N GLU A 297 -23.04 2.79 -7.06
CA GLU A 297 -23.25 3.94 -7.96
C GLU A 297 -22.59 3.76 -9.33
N SER A 298 -21.67 2.82 -9.45
CA SER A 298 -20.99 2.49 -10.70
C SER A 298 -20.66 1.00 -10.76
N ARG A 299 -20.73 0.42 -11.96
CA ARG A 299 -20.26 -0.93 -12.31
C ARG A 299 -19.21 -0.91 -13.41
N LEU A 300 -18.80 0.28 -13.86
CA LEU A 300 -17.94 0.42 -15.04
C LEU A 300 -16.51 -0.06 -14.77
N PHE A 301 -16.02 0.06 -13.55
CA PHE A 301 -14.67 -0.31 -13.17
C PHE A 301 -14.63 -1.64 -12.41
N LEU A 302 -15.49 -1.80 -11.40
CA LEU A 302 -15.68 -3.02 -10.60
C LEU A 302 -17.16 -3.16 -10.25
N ALA A 303 -17.63 -4.39 -10.12
CA ALA A 303 -18.98 -4.68 -9.65
C ALA A 303 -19.11 -4.38 -8.14
N PRO A 304 -20.24 -3.85 -7.67
CA PRO A 304 -20.45 -3.53 -6.25
C PRO A 304 -20.26 -4.73 -5.31
N GLU A 305 -20.71 -5.90 -5.73
CA GLU A 305 -20.56 -7.15 -4.98
C GLU A 305 -19.09 -7.51 -4.79
N THR A 306 -18.27 -7.38 -5.82
CA THR A 306 -16.83 -7.64 -5.79
C THR A 306 -16.11 -6.66 -4.86
N VAL A 307 -16.44 -5.37 -4.94
CA VAL A 307 -15.83 -4.37 -4.06
C VAL A 307 -16.24 -4.56 -2.60
N ARG A 308 -17.50 -4.94 -2.33
CA ARG A 308 -17.92 -5.25 -0.96
C ARG A 308 -17.18 -6.46 -0.40
N GLU A 309 -16.98 -7.53 -1.20
CA GLU A 309 -16.14 -8.66 -0.83
C GLU A 309 -14.70 -8.20 -0.57
N MET A 310 -14.13 -7.38 -1.48
CA MET A 310 -12.77 -6.85 -1.35
C MET A 310 -12.56 -6.04 -0.07
N LEU A 311 -13.53 -5.23 0.31
CA LEU A 311 -13.45 -4.34 1.48
C LEU A 311 -14.06 -4.95 2.75
N THR A 312 -14.35 -6.25 2.75
CA THR A 312 -14.74 -7.02 3.93
C THR A 312 -13.51 -7.71 4.52
N ARG A 313 -13.41 -7.78 5.84
CA ARG A 313 -12.33 -8.49 6.54
C ARG A 313 -12.36 -9.98 6.21
N GLN A 314 -11.22 -10.53 5.84
CA GLN A 314 -11.08 -11.91 5.40
C GLN A 314 -10.50 -12.79 6.51
N ASN A 315 -10.93 -14.05 6.59
CA ASN A 315 -10.37 -15.11 7.44
C ASN A 315 -10.12 -14.69 8.91
N GLY A 316 -11.00 -13.84 9.45
CA GLY A 316 -10.86 -13.32 10.83
C GLY A 316 -9.67 -12.35 11.02
N GLY A 317 -8.91 -12.05 9.99
CA GLY A 317 -7.80 -11.10 10.00
C GLY A 317 -8.23 -9.64 9.96
N PRO A 318 -7.30 -8.69 10.07
CA PRO A 318 -7.60 -7.26 9.99
C PRO A 318 -7.69 -6.74 8.55
N TYR A 319 -7.41 -7.57 7.54
CA TYR A 319 -7.38 -7.19 6.13
C TYR A 319 -8.59 -7.70 5.36
N GLY A 320 -9.06 -6.88 4.43
CA GLY A 320 -9.78 -7.29 3.25
C GLY A 320 -8.80 -7.72 2.16
N LEU A 321 -9.21 -7.66 0.89
CA LEU A 321 -8.30 -7.96 -0.22
C LEU A 321 -7.48 -6.69 -0.55
N GLY A 322 -6.23 -6.65 -0.11
CA GLY A 322 -5.27 -5.58 -0.42
C GLY A 322 -5.07 -4.50 0.64
N ALA A 323 -6.01 -4.26 1.53
CA ALA A 323 -5.96 -3.21 2.54
C ALA A 323 -6.46 -3.66 3.90
N ALA A 324 -6.06 -2.97 4.96
CA ALA A 324 -6.62 -3.13 6.29
C ALA A 324 -8.04 -2.51 6.35
N ILE A 325 -8.94 -3.20 7.02
CA ILE A 325 -10.31 -2.77 7.23
C ILE A 325 -10.54 -2.57 8.73
N ALA A 326 -10.94 -1.37 9.11
CA ALA A 326 -11.40 -1.07 10.45
C ALA A 326 -12.88 -0.69 10.40
N GLU A 327 -13.64 -1.16 11.38
CA GLU A 327 -15.05 -0.83 11.56
C GLU A 327 -15.25 -0.22 12.93
N LYS A 328 -15.89 0.93 12.96
CA LYS A 328 -16.25 1.62 14.19
C LYS A 328 -17.54 2.39 14.00
N ASP A 329 -18.50 2.18 14.91
CA ASP A 329 -19.80 2.89 14.90
C ASP A 329 -20.52 2.80 13.53
N SER A 330 -20.46 1.62 12.88
CA SER A 330 -20.99 1.34 11.53
C SER A 330 -20.28 2.09 10.39
N VAL A 331 -19.13 2.68 10.66
CA VAL A 331 -18.29 3.30 9.64
C VAL A 331 -17.18 2.33 9.25
N THR A 332 -17.12 1.99 7.96
CA THR A 332 -16.01 1.22 7.37
C THR A 332 -14.89 2.17 6.99
N LEU A 333 -13.70 1.87 7.45
CA LEU A 333 -12.46 2.59 7.14
C LEU A 333 -11.49 1.64 6.44
N VAL A 334 -11.11 1.97 5.23
CA VAL A 334 -10.10 1.25 4.44
C VAL A 334 -8.77 1.98 4.58
N MET A 335 -7.70 1.26 4.94
CA MET A 335 -6.41 1.87 5.18
C MET A 335 -5.28 1.05 4.57
N LYS A 336 -4.30 1.73 3.99
CA LYS A 336 -3.03 1.10 3.58
C LYS A 336 -1.87 2.03 3.86
N ARG A 337 -0.76 1.45 4.34
CA ARG A 337 0.51 2.15 4.53
C ARG A 337 1.55 1.53 3.61
N GLY A 338 2.43 2.37 3.09
CA GLY A 338 3.59 1.98 2.30
C GLY A 338 4.87 2.54 2.90
N GLN A 339 5.94 1.76 2.81
CA GLN A 339 7.29 2.18 3.18
C GLN A 339 8.30 1.44 2.30
N ASN A 340 9.06 2.21 1.54
CA ASN A 340 10.30 1.81 0.88
C ASN A 340 11.46 2.60 1.47
N VAL A 341 12.68 2.25 1.13
CA VAL A 341 13.85 3.05 1.53
C VAL A 341 13.72 4.44 0.91
N GLY A 342 13.56 5.45 1.76
CA GLY A 342 13.43 6.86 1.35
C GLY A 342 12.03 7.34 1.02
N TYR A 343 11.00 6.51 1.13
CA TYR A 343 9.62 6.88 0.82
C TYR A 343 8.63 6.32 1.84
N GLN A 344 7.62 7.13 2.14
CA GLN A 344 6.43 6.69 2.88
C GLN A 344 5.17 7.12 2.16
N SER A 345 4.14 6.31 2.26
CA SER A 345 2.84 6.55 1.66
C SER A 345 1.72 6.08 2.57
N TYR A 346 0.58 6.70 2.44
CA TYR A 346 -0.60 6.38 3.21
C TYR A 346 -1.86 6.66 2.40
N LEU A 347 -2.81 5.77 2.43
CA LEU A 347 -4.16 6.00 1.91
C LEU A 347 -5.22 5.64 2.94
N VAL A 348 -6.31 6.38 2.90
CA VAL A 348 -7.54 6.15 3.65
C VAL A 348 -8.72 6.36 2.72
N LEU A 349 -9.73 5.50 2.84
CA LEU A 349 -11.02 5.66 2.18
C LEU A 349 -12.13 5.37 3.18
N LEU A 350 -13.13 6.23 3.21
CA LEU A 350 -14.42 6.07 3.85
C LEU A 350 -15.43 5.82 2.74
N PRO A 351 -15.66 4.55 2.32
CA PRO A 351 -16.42 4.27 1.10
C PRO A 351 -17.86 4.72 1.18
N ALA A 352 -18.46 4.76 2.39
CA ALA A 352 -19.84 5.17 2.59
C ALA A 352 -20.09 6.66 2.32
N SER A 353 -19.12 7.53 2.66
CA SER A 353 -19.24 8.98 2.48
C SER A 353 -18.54 9.51 1.24
N GLY A 354 -17.76 8.68 0.53
CA GLY A 354 -16.95 9.12 -0.60
C GLY A 354 -15.80 10.04 -0.20
N GLN A 355 -15.36 9.93 1.07
CA GLN A 355 -14.24 10.70 1.62
C GLN A 355 -12.97 9.88 1.65
N GLY A 356 -11.84 10.54 1.50
CA GLY A 356 -10.54 9.85 1.54
C GLY A 356 -9.35 10.81 1.60
N LEU A 357 -8.20 10.19 1.79
CA LEU A 357 -6.92 10.89 1.87
C LEU A 357 -5.84 10.01 1.24
N VAL A 358 -4.98 10.62 0.45
CA VAL A 358 -3.72 10.00 0.03
C VAL A 358 -2.57 10.95 0.38
N VAL A 359 -1.54 10.41 1.02
CA VAL A 359 -0.30 11.16 1.34
C VAL A 359 0.89 10.36 0.86
N MET A 360 1.81 11.01 0.16
CA MET A 360 3.10 10.46 -0.25
C MET A 360 4.21 11.43 0.14
N THR A 361 5.27 10.93 0.76
CA THR A 361 6.30 11.79 1.35
C THR A 361 7.67 11.12 1.36
N ILE A 362 8.69 11.94 1.42
CA ILE A 362 10.06 11.55 1.70
C ILE A 362 10.28 11.71 3.22
N PRO A 363 10.37 10.64 4.00
CA PRO A 363 10.59 10.74 5.44
C PRO A 363 12.09 10.81 5.74
N THR A 364 12.44 11.46 6.84
CA THR A 364 13.79 11.43 7.38
C THR A 364 13.87 10.83 8.78
N THR A 365 12.79 10.27 9.28
CA THR A 365 12.85 9.46 10.51
C THR A 365 13.02 7.99 10.13
N ALA A 366 14.27 7.54 10.10
CA ALA A 366 14.59 6.16 9.78
C ALA A 366 14.18 5.23 10.93
N ARG A 367 13.42 4.20 10.57
CA ARG A 367 13.73 2.88 11.10
C ARG A 367 14.48 2.13 10.01
N SER A 368 15.78 1.96 10.22
CA SER A 368 16.54 0.95 9.50
C SER A 368 15.81 -0.40 9.65
N TRP A 369 15.58 -1.10 8.56
CA TRP A 369 15.36 -2.54 8.62
C TRP A 369 16.50 -3.14 9.47
N PRO A 370 16.20 -4.04 10.41
CA PRO A 370 17.25 -4.72 11.11
C PRO A 370 18.16 -5.37 10.07
N ARG A 371 19.43 -4.95 10.04
CA ARG A 371 20.47 -5.67 9.31
C ARG A 371 20.61 -7.03 10.00
N ARG A 372 20.26 -8.09 9.33
CA ARG A 372 20.76 -9.42 9.64
C ARG A 372 21.91 -9.76 8.72
#